data_8adb0af2ffd97aab293051c60f1e4342
#
_entry.id   8adb0af2ffd97aab293051c60f1e4342
#
_cell.length_a   1.000
_cell.length_b   1.000
_cell.length_c   1.000
_cell.angle_alpha   90.00
_cell.angle_beta   90.00
_cell.angle_gamma   90.00
#
_symmetry.space_group_name_H-M   'P 1'
#
loop_
_entity.id
_entity.type
_entity.pdbx_description
1 polymer ?
#
loop_
_entity_poly.entity_id
_entity_poly.type
_entity_poly.pdbx_seq_one_letter_code
_entity_poly.pdbx_strand_id
1 'polypeptide(L)'
;MIQEFQIRVTPQEAFTEESIKRYIATEKGLDVRTLNQVRVLRRSIDARQRQIYVNLSVRVYINEFPQDEQFTQTEYPNVENGKEVVVVGEGPGGLFAALRLIEKGVRPIVIERGRNVRERKKDLALIKKTQQVDELSNYSFGEGGAGAYSDGKLYTRSKKRGNVEKILNVFCQHGASTSILADAHPHIGTDKLPRVIENMRNTIINCGGEVHFLTKMTELLIRGDQVIGVKAVDLSTQKELEFHGPVILATGHSARDVYRYLNATKVELEAKGIAVGVRLEHPSELIDKIQYHNKNGRGKYLPAAEYSFVTQVDGRGVYSFCMCPGGFVIPAATDKEQIVVNGMSPSNRGTAWSNSGMVVEVRPEDCVQMSTDKQDDLLSVMRFQEQLEKTCWMQGNMKQTAPAQRMDDFVNNRLSYDLPRSSYAPGLISSPLHFWLPDFISKRLQAAFKVFGRNAHGFLTNEAVMIAAETRTSSPVRIIRNRDTLQHIRLQGLFPCGEGAGYAGGIVSAGIDGERCAEMAASYVESLNV
;
A
#
# COMPACT_ATOMS: atom_id res chain seq x y z
N MET A 1 30.88 -7.22 26.62
CA MET A 1 31.57 -7.16 25.29
C MET A 1 30.54 -7.38 24.19
N ILE A 2 30.51 -6.51 23.16
CA ILE A 2 29.59 -6.59 22.03
C ILE A 2 30.34 -7.12 20.82
N GLN A 3 29.75 -8.08 20.09
CA GLN A 3 30.30 -8.61 18.84
C GLN A 3 29.21 -8.73 17.78
N GLU A 4 29.57 -8.51 16.51
CA GLU A 4 28.66 -8.69 15.39
C GLU A 4 29.11 -9.87 14.52
N PHE A 5 28.14 -10.69 14.13
CA PHE A 5 28.37 -11.84 13.28
C PHE A 5 27.42 -11.84 12.06
N GLN A 6 27.96 -12.29 10.94
CA GLN A 6 27.17 -12.70 9.80
C GLN A 6 27.15 -14.22 9.75
N ILE A 7 25.97 -14.80 9.81
CA ILE A 7 25.77 -16.24 9.85
C ILE A 7 24.76 -16.67 8.79
N ARG A 8 24.93 -17.88 8.30
CA ARG A 8 24.02 -18.54 7.37
C ARG A 8 23.58 -19.83 8.00
N VAL A 9 22.31 -19.89 8.40
CA VAL A 9 21.76 -20.95 9.25
C VAL A 9 20.54 -21.60 8.60
N THR A 10 20.13 -22.74 9.10
CA THR A 10 18.87 -23.37 8.67
C THR A 10 17.67 -22.56 9.21
N PRO A 11 16.47 -22.72 8.61
CA PRO A 11 15.25 -22.07 9.14
C PRO A 11 14.98 -22.40 10.61
N GLN A 12 15.27 -23.63 11.05
CA GLN A 12 15.11 -24.05 12.42
C GLN A 12 16.04 -23.32 13.40
N GLU A 13 17.31 -23.17 13.03
CA GLU A 13 18.30 -22.43 13.83
C GLU A 13 18.02 -20.92 13.87
N ALA A 14 17.39 -20.38 12.81
CA ALA A 14 17.03 -18.95 12.74
C ALA A 14 15.70 -18.61 13.46
N PHE A 15 14.96 -19.59 13.95
CA PHE A 15 13.55 -19.42 14.31
C PHE A 15 13.35 -18.63 15.61
N THR A 16 14.18 -18.87 16.62
CA THR A 16 14.11 -18.19 17.92
C THR A 16 15.46 -17.59 18.29
N GLU A 17 15.45 -16.58 19.17
CA GLU A 17 16.69 -16.02 19.73
C GLU A 17 17.54 -17.12 20.40
N GLU A 18 16.91 -18.03 21.12
CA GLU A 18 17.58 -19.13 21.81
C GLU A 18 18.26 -20.09 20.84
N SER A 19 17.63 -20.43 19.70
CA SER A 19 18.27 -21.27 18.68
C SER A 19 19.46 -20.57 18.02
N ILE A 20 19.36 -19.26 17.79
CA ILE A 20 20.47 -18.44 17.28
C ILE A 20 21.62 -18.39 18.28
N LYS A 21 21.34 -18.19 19.58
CA LYS A 21 22.37 -18.22 20.64
C LYS A 21 23.13 -19.53 20.67
N ARG A 22 22.41 -20.67 20.63
CA ARG A 22 23.03 -22.01 20.62
C ARG A 22 23.93 -22.22 19.40
N TYR A 23 23.45 -21.81 18.24
CA TYR A 23 24.25 -21.91 16.99
C TYR A 23 25.53 -21.08 17.11
N ILE A 24 25.46 -19.82 17.55
CA ILE A 24 26.62 -18.93 17.70
C ILE A 24 27.59 -19.50 18.75
N ALA A 25 27.09 -19.97 19.89
CA ALA A 25 27.91 -20.58 20.93
C ALA A 25 28.74 -21.75 20.38
N THR A 26 28.10 -22.66 19.65
CA THR A 26 28.76 -23.82 19.05
C THR A 26 29.75 -23.42 17.94
N GLU A 27 29.32 -22.55 17.03
CA GLU A 27 30.14 -22.14 15.86
C GLU A 27 31.36 -21.30 16.26
N LYS A 28 31.24 -20.47 17.30
CA LYS A 28 32.29 -19.55 17.75
C LYS A 28 33.04 -20.02 19.00
N GLY A 29 32.70 -21.19 19.54
CA GLY A 29 33.33 -21.73 20.75
C GLY A 29 33.07 -20.88 22.00
N LEU A 30 31.88 -20.26 22.10
CA LEU A 30 31.49 -19.43 23.24
C LEU A 30 30.63 -20.22 24.21
N ASP A 31 30.68 -19.88 25.49
CA ASP A 31 29.73 -20.43 26.48
C ASP A 31 28.36 -19.74 26.26
N VAL A 32 27.34 -20.52 25.93
CA VAL A 32 25.97 -20.03 25.70
C VAL A 32 25.42 -19.22 26.90
N ARG A 33 25.87 -19.54 28.12
CA ARG A 33 25.46 -18.84 29.35
C ARG A 33 25.97 -17.40 29.43
N THR A 34 27.04 -17.08 28.69
CA THR A 34 27.61 -15.73 28.60
C THR A 34 26.89 -14.85 27.56
N LEU A 35 26.11 -15.45 26.67
CA LEU A 35 25.36 -14.74 25.63
C LEU A 35 24.03 -14.24 26.21
N ASN A 36 24.05 -13.05 26.81
CA ASN A 36 22.87 -12.50 27.47
C ASN A 36 21.74 -12.21 26.49
N GLN A 37 22.07 -11.60 25.34
CA GLN A 37 21.08 -11.28 24.30
C GLN A 37 21.70 -11.36 22.91
N VAL A 38 20.86 -11.73 21.92
CA VAL A 38 21.19 -11.63 20.48
C VAL A 38 20.15 -10.75 19.81
N ARG A 39 20.60 -9.64 19.25
CA ARG A 39 19.77 -8.75 18.45
C ARG A 39 20.00 -9.04 16.97
N VAL A 40 18.93 -9.39 16.25
CA VAL A 40 18.98 -9.56 14.80
C VAL A 40 18.97 -8.18 14.15
N LEU A 41 20.02 -7.84 13.40
CA LEU A 41 20.18 -6.58 12.68
C LEU A 41 19.68 -6.69 11.22
N ARG A 42 19.83 -7.88 10.62
CA ARG A 42 19.30 -8.20 9.28
C ARG A 42 18.90 -9.65 9.19
N ARG A 43 17.80 -9.89 8.49
CA ARG A 43 17.28 -11.23 8.20
C ARG A 43 16.82 -11.31 6.74
N SER A 44 17.27 -12.33 6.02
CA SER A 44 16.74 -12.66 4.69
C SER A 44 16.71 -14.17 4.48
N ILE A 45 15.72 -14.65 3.73
CA ILE A 45 15.58 -16.07 3.38
C ILE A 45 16.20 -16.29 2.00
N ASP A 46 17.09 -17.26 1.88
CA ASP A 46 17.67 -17.73 0.62
C ASP A 46 17.03 -19.07 0.23
N ALA A 47 16.02 -19.00 -0.63
CA ALA A 47 15.29 -20.16 -1.15
C ALA A 47 15.60 -20.47 -2.62
N ARG A 48 16.74 -19.99 -3.15
CA ARG A 48 17.13 -20.23 -4.55
C ARG A 48 17.55 -21.67 -4.83
N GLN A 49 17.92 -22.41 -3.80
CA GLN A 49 18.34 -23.79 -3.88
C GLN A 49 17.38 -24.69 -3.10
N ARG A 50 17.46 -26.01 -3.34
CA ARG A 50 16.64 -27.00 -2.63
C ARG A 50 16.82 -26.94 -1.12
N GLN A 51 18.06 -26.72 -0.63
CA GLN A 51 18.33 -26.45 0.78
C GLN A 51 18.14 -24.95 1.04
N ILE A 52 17.17 -24.63 1.90
CA ILE A 52 16.85 -23.26 2.27
C ILE A 52 17.72 -22.82 3.43
N TYR A 53 18.22 -21.60 3.36
CA TYR A 53 18.98 -20.95 4.41
C TYR A 53 18.38 -19.60 4.78
N VAL A 54 18.67 -19.19 6.02
CA VAL A 54 18.41 -17.84 6.50
C VAL A 54 19.75 -17.15 6.74
N ASN A 55 19.94 -16.02 6.06
CA ASN A 55 21.11 -15.17 6.30
C ASN A 55 20.76 -14.16 7.39
N LEU A 56 21.55 -14.12 8.44
CA LEU A 56 21.39 -13.22 9.58
C LEU A 56 22.64 -12.37 9.77
N SER A 57 22.47 -11.08 10.03
CA SER A 57 23.45 -10.24 10.69
C SER A 57 22.97 -10.03 12.10
N VAL A 58 23.78 -10.37 13.09
CA VAL A 58 23.39 -10.36 14.50
C VAL A 58 24.41 -9.62 15.35
N ARG A 59 23.92 -8.91 16.37
CA ARG A 59 24.74 -8.32 17.43
C ARG A 59 24.54 -9.13 18.72
N VAL A 60 25.64 -9.59 19.29
CA VAL A 60 25.65 -10.46 20.46
C VAL A 60 26.23 -9.70 21.65
N TYR A 61 25.50 -9.72 22.75
CA TYR A 61 25.88 -9.11 24.02
C TYR A 61 26.40 -10.19 24.97
N ILE A 62 27.72 -10.15 25.19
CA ILE A 62 28.45 -11.16 25.96
C ILE A 62 28.78 -10.59 27.36
N ASN A 63 28.21 -11.21 28.40
CA ASN A 63 28.31 -10.76 29.82
C ASN A 63 27.80 -9.32 30.05
N GLU A 64 26.96 -8.82 29.18
CA GLU A 64 26.31 -7.51 29.30
C GLU A 64 24.94 -7.51 28.62
N PHE A 65 24.09 -6.54 28.97
CA PHE A 65 22.82 -6.30 28.32
C PHE A 65 22.90 -5.04 27.44
N PRO A 66 22.08 -4.94 26.37
CA PRO A 66 22.01 -3.72 25.58
C PRO A 66 21.58 -2.54 26.46
N GLN A 67 22.29 -1.43 26.30
CA GLN A 67 21.95 -0.14 26.92
C GLN A 67 21.24 0.79 25.95
N ASP A 68 21.28 0.47 24.64
CA ASP A 68 20.63 1.21 23.58
C ASP A 68 19.22 0.71 23.31
N GLU A 69 18.33 1.62 22.94
CA GLU A 69 16.99 1.26 22.48
C GLU A 69 17.05 0.49 21.15
N GLN A 70 16.01 -0.32 20.90
CA GLN A 70 15.94 -1.11 19.66
C GLN A 70 15.62 -0.27 18.43
N PHE A 71 15.07 0.94 18.62
CA PHE A 71 14.74 1.89 17.56
C PHE A 71 15.01 3.33 18.04
N THR A 72 15.23 4.22 17.08
CA THR A 72 15.43 5.65 17.36
C THR A 72 14.08 6.33 17.59
N GLN A 73 13.93 7.00 18.73
CA GLN A 73 12.75 7.79 19.04
C GLN A 73 12.80 9.16 18.34
N THR A 74 11.63 9.63 17.92
CA THR A 74 11.42 10.98 17.41
C THR A 74 10.71 11.80 18.47
N GLU A 75 11.21 12.99 18.78
CA GLU A 75 10.57 13.93 19.70
C GLU A 75 9.51 14.75 18.98
N TYR A 76 8.36 14.89 19.62
CA TYR A 76 7.22 15.66 19.11
C TYR A 76 6.87 16.76 20.12
N PRO A 77 7.29 18.03 19.86
CA PRO A 77 6.96 19.17 20.73
C PRO A 77 5.47 19.52 20.69
N ASN A 78 4.99 20.24 21.70
CA ASN A 78 3.64 20.81 21.65
C ASN A 78 3.61 21.98 20.63
N VAL A 79 2.65 21.93 19.72
CA VAL A 79 2.48 22.89 18.63
C VAL A 79 1.12 23.60 18.64
N GLU A 80 0.39 23.56 19.76
CA GLU A 80 -0.95 24.15 19.88
C GLU A 80 -1.01 25.62 19.44
N ASN A 81 0.05 26.39 19.71
CA ASN A 81 0.18 27.79 19.31
C ASN A 81 1.07 27.98 18.07
N GLY A 82 1.36 26.91 17.34
CA GLY A 82 2.17 26.96 16.12
C GLY A 82 1.41 27.53 14.93
N LYS A 83 2.15 27.94 13.89
CA LYS A 83 1.55 28.28 12.59
C LYS A 83 0.90 27.05 11.99
N GLU A 84 -0.21 27.24 11.27
CA GLU A 84 -1.03 26.15 10.78
C GLU A 84 -0.68 25.77 9.33
N VAL A 85 -0.72 24.45 9.07
CA VAL A 85 -0.68 23.85 7.72
C VAL A 85 -1.81 22.85 7.62
N VAL A 86 -2.61 22.96 6.59
CA VAL A 86 -3.72 22.05 6.33
C VAL A 86 -3.21 20.79 5.61
N VAL A 87 -3.54 19.62 6.13
CA VAL A 87 -3.21 18.33 5.51
C VAL A 87 -4.50 17.66 5.06
N VAL A 88 -4.68 17.48 3.76
CA VAL A 88 -5.88 16.86 3.18
C VAL A 88 -5.62 15.39 2.91
N GLY A 89 -6.27 14.54 3.68
CA GLY A 89 -6.15 13.08 3.64
C GLY A 89 -5.22 12.52 4.74
N GLU A 90 -5.71 11.54 5.47
CA GLU A 90 -5.02 10.87 6.58
C GLU A 90 -4.50 9.47 6.19
N GLY A 91 -4.06 9.33 4.93
CA GLY A 91 -3.28 8.18 4.48
C GLY A 91 -1.82 8.27 4.95
N PRO A 92 -0.94 7.33 4.52
CA PRO A 92 0.47 7.35 4.94
C PRO A 92 1.18 8.68 4.66
N GLY A 93 0.90 9.31 3.50
CA GLY A 93 1.47 10.60 3.17
C GLY A 93 1.05 11.70 4.15
N GLY A 94 -0.24 11.78 4.48
CA GLY A 94 -0.77 12.79 5.40
C GLY A 94 -0.36 12.57 6.85
N LEU A 95 -0.36 11.33 7.34
CA LEU A 95 0.08 10.98 8.70
C LEU A 95 1.54 11.36 8.94
N PHE A 96 2.44 10.97 8.04
CA PHE A 96 3.86 11.31 8.15
C PHE A 96 4.11 12.80 7.93
N ALA A 97 3.33 13.46 7.06
CA ALA A 97 3.38 14.91 6.92
C ALA A 97 2.98 15.62 8.23
N ALA A 98 1.88 15.22 8.86
CA ALA A 98 1.43 15.80 10.11
C ALA A 98 2.45 15.62 11.25
N LEU A 99 3.00 14.42 11.43
CA LEU A 99 4.04 14.16 12.42
C LEU A 99 5.31 14.99 12.14
N ARG A 100 5.71 15.12 10.87
CA ARG A 100 6.88 15.92 10.51
C ARG A 100 6.67 17.42 10.69
N LEU A 101 5.46 17.93 10.46
CA LEU A 101 5.10 19.31 10.79
C LEU A 101 5.29 19.59 12.28
N ILE A 102 4.83 18.67 13.15
CA ILE A 102 5.02 18.76 14.60
C ILE A 102 6.50 18.82 14.96
N GLU A 103 7.34 17.94 14.40
CA GLU A 103 8.80 17.99 14.59
C GLU A 103 9.39 19.36 14.22
N LYS A 104 8.76 20.08 13.28
CA LYS A 104 9.17 21.43 12.81
C LYS A 104 8.51 22.57 13.58
N GLY A 105 7.75 22.29 14.64
CA GLY A 105 7.06 23.31 15.42
C GLY A 105 5.83 23.93 14.72
N VAL A 106 5.31 23.26 13.69
CA VAL A 106 4.15 23.69 12.91
C VAL A 106 2.94 22.84 13.27
N ARG A 107 1.78 23.48 13.45
CA ARG A 107 0.52 22.84 13.82
C ARG A 107 -0.16 22.24 12.59
N PRO A 108 -0.31 20.90 12.50
CA PRO A 108 -1.08 20.26 11.44
C PRO A 108 -2.58 20.34 11.73
N ILE A 109 -3.36 20.70 10.72
CA ILE A 109 -4.82 20.57 10.69
C ILE A 109 -5.15 19.51 9.65
N VAL A 110 -5.42 18.28 10.11
CA VAL A 110 -5.68 17.14 9.23
C VAL A 110 -7.17 17.00 8.99
N ILE A 111 -7.58 16.89 7.72
CA ILE A 111 -8.96 16.60 7.35
C ILE A 111 -9.04 15.29 6.57
N GLU A 112 -9.96 14.40 6.94
CA GLU A 112 -10.19 13.09 6.33
C GLU A 112 -11.68 12.90 6.02
N ARG A 113 -11.99 12.52 4.77
CA ARG A 113 -13.38 12.31 4.35
C ARG A 113 -14.06 11.12 5.01
N GLY A 114 -13.29 10.08 5.31
CA GLY A 114 -13.78 8.86 5.91
C GLY A 114 -13.78 8.88 7.43
N ARG A 115 -13.96 7.71 8.01
CA ARG A 115 -14.04 7.50 9.45
C ARG A 115 -12.70 7.05 10.03
N ASN A 116 -12.58 7.09 11.37
CA ASN A 116 -11.43 6.53 12.07
C ASN A 116 -11.35 5.00 11.88
N VAL A 117 -10.18 4.40 12.14
CA VAL A 117 -9.94 2.97 11.88
C VAL A 117 -10.92 2.03 12.57
N ARG A 118 -11.44 2.36 13.74
CA ARG A 118 -12.40 1.50 14.47
C ARG A 118 -13.77 1.48 13.82
N GLU A 119 -14.29 2.64 13.46
CA GLU A 119 -15.58 2.80 12.76
C GLU A 119 -15.48 2.25 11.34
N ARG A 120 -14.40 2.59 10.62
CA ARG A 120 -14.11 2.08 9.28
C ARG A 120 -14.12 0.56 9.20
N LYS A 121 -13.64 -0.14 10.25
CA LYS A 121 -13.72 -1.61 10.33
C LYS A 121 -15.16 -2.14 10.28
N LYS A 122 -16.12 -1.40 10.83
CA LYS A 122 -17.54 -1.75 10.76
C LYS A 122 -18.09 -1.56 9.34
N ASP A 123 -17.72 -0.47 8.67
CA ASP A 123 -18.12 -0.18 7.29
C ASP A 123 -17.60 -1.26 6.33
N LEU A 124 -16.33 -1.67 6.49
CA LEU A 124 -15.73 -2.76 5.71
C LEU A 124 -16.43 -4.11 5.94
N ALA A 125 -16.91 -4.37 7.16
CA ALA A 125 -17.66 -5.59 7.45
C ALA A 125 -19.05 -5.59 6.77
N LEU A 126 -19.66 -4.41 6.57
CA LEU A 126 -20.93 -4.27 5.86
C LEU A 126 -20.80 -4.62 4.38
N ILE A 127 -19.73 -4.23 3.72
CA ILE A 127 -19.48 -4.60 2.30
C ILE A 127 -19.56 -6.12 2.13
N LYS A 128 -18.96 -6.87 3.05
CA LYS A 128 -18.99 -8.34 3.03
C LYS A 128 -20.37 -8.94 3.25
N LYS A 129 -21.21 -8.30 4.09
CA LYS A 129 -22.53 -8.81 4.48
C LYS A 129 -23.65 -8.37 3.54
N THR A 130 -23.64 -7.11 3.14
CA THR A 130 -24.73 -6.47 2.39
C THR A 130 -24.40 -6.23 0.93
N GLN A 131 -23.13 -6.39 0.54
CA GLN A 131 -22.60 -6.05 -0.78
C GLN A 131 -22.80 -4.56 -1.15
N GLN A 132 -22.92 -3.69 -0.15
CA GLN A 132 -23.04 -2.25 -0.33
C GLN A 132 -21.72 -1.57 -0.01
N VAL A 133 -21.31 -0.64 -0.86
CA VAL A 133 -20.10 0.18 -0.67
C VAL A 133 -20.52 1.52 -0.07
N ASP A 134 -19.90 1.91 1.03
CA ASP A 134 -19.93 3.28 1.52
C ASP A 134 -18.91 4.10 0.75
N GLU A 135 -19.37 5.10 -0.01
CA GLU A 135 -18.51 5.93 -0.86
C GLU A 135 -17.53 6.82 -0.09
N LEU A 136 -17.78 7.01 1.22
CA LEU A 136 -17.00 7.88 2.09
C LEU A 136 -16.06 7.12 3.03
N SER A 137 -16.40 5.85 3.37
CA SER A 137 -15.62 5.02 4.28
C SER A 137 -15.54 3.59 3.74
N ASN A 138 -14.40 3.23 3.19
CA ASN A 138 -14.16 1.96 2.49
C ASN A 138 -12.68 1.54 2.58
N TYR A 139 -12.22 0.64 1.73
CA TYR A 139 -10.81 0.21 1.71
C TYR A 139 -9.83 1.30 1.24
N SER A 140 -10.30 2.36 0.59
CA SER A 140 -9.45 3.47 0.12
C SER A 140 -9.56 4.72 1.00
N PHE A 141 -10.75 5.03 1.52
CA PHE A 141 -11.04 6.24 2.31
C PHE A 141 -11.21 5.93 3.79
N GLY A 142 -10.76 6.87 4.62
CA GLY A 142 -10.73 6.79 6.06
C GLY A 142 -9.31 6.75 6.61
N GLU A 143 -9.18 6.85 7.91
CA GLU A 143 -7.92 6.90 8.64
C GLU A 143 -6.94 5.81 8.18
N GLY A 144 -5.69 6.21 7.87
CA GLY A 144 -4.64 5.35 7.36
C GLY A 144 -4.75 5.03 5.86
N GLY A 145 -5.78 5.52 5.17
CA GLY A 145 -5.98 5.35 3.72
C GLY A 145 -6.06 3.88 3.30
N ALA A 146 -5.68 3.59 2.06
CA ALA A 146 -5.64 2.22 1.53
C ALA A 146 -4.59 1.33 2.23
N GLY A 147 -3.60 1.93 2.90
CA GLY A 147 -2.57 1.22 3.65
C GLY A 147 -3.06 0.50 4.89
N ALA A 148 -4.04 1.07 5.61
CA ALA A 148 -4.52 0.57 6.90
C ALA A 148 -5.01 -0.89 6.87
N TYR A 149 -5.67 -1.27 5.79
CA TYR A 149 -6.24 -2.61 5.59
C TYR A 149 -5.60 -3.30 4.38
N SER A 150 -4.27 -3.35 4.37
CA SER A 150 -3.44 -4.02 3.37
C SER A 150 -2.54 -5.10 4.00
N ASP A 151 -1.61 -5.69 3.26
CA ASP A 151 -0.53 -6.49 3.84
C ASP A 151 0.41 -5.65 4.73
N GLY A 152 0.37 -4.32 4.57
CA GLY A 152 1.24 -3.43 5.33
C GLY A 152 2.71 -3.57 4.96
N LYS A 153 3.02 -3.80 3.68
CA LYS A 153 4.40 -3.87 3.18
C LYS A 153 5.13 -2.56 3.37
N LEU A 154 6.31 -2.66 3.95
CA LEU A 154 7.20 -1.53 4.24
C LEU A 154 8.47 -1.55 3.39
N TYR A 155 8.51 -2.40 2.37
CA TYR A 155 9.63 -2.45 1.43
C TYR A 155 9.45 -1.40 0.33
N THR A 156 10.53 -0.67 0.02
CA THR A 156 10.62 0.23 -1.14
C THR A 156 11.92 -0.01 -1.91
N ARG A 157 11.82 -0.01 -3.24
CA ARG A 157 13.00 -0.08 -4.11
C ARG A 157 13.76 1.25 -4.19
N SER A 158 13.10 2.36 -3.90
CA SER A 158 13.67 3.70 -3.99
C SER A 158 14.23 4.16 -2.66
N LYS A 159 15.51 3.89 -2.42
CA LYS A 159 16.24 4.37 -1.23
C LYS A 159 16.78 5.80 -1.38
N LYS A 160 16.75 6.37 -2.59
CA LYS A 160 17.36 7.68 -2.90
C LYS A 160 16.50 8.89 -2.53
N ARG A 161 15.21 8.69 -2.20
CA ARG A 161 14.25 9.80 -2.02
C ARG A 161 14.10 10.28 -0.59
N GLY A 162 14.63 9.58 0.40
CA GLY A 162 14.55 9.95 1.81
C GLY A 162 14.94 8.81 2.75
N ASN A 163 14.80 9.02 4.05
CA ASN A 163 15.24 8.11 5.09
C ASN A 163 14.17 7.03 5.39
N VAL A 164 14.33 5.85 4.77
CA VAL A 164 13.46 4.68 5.01
C VAL A 164 13.53 4.24 6.48
N GLU A 165 14.72 4.26 7.08
CA GLU A 165 14.93 3.83 8.45
C GLU A 165 14.13 4.68 9.43
N LYS A 166 14.08 6.01 9.22
CA LYS A 166 13.25 6.91 10.04
C LYS A 166 11.77 6.52 9.99
N ILE A 167 11.22 6.24 8.79
CA ILE A 167 9.83 5.80 8.64
C ILE A 167 9.56 4.52 9.46
N LEU A 168 10.48 3.55 9.39
CA LEU A 168 10.35 2.30 10.17
C LEU A 168 10.45 2.54 11.67
N ASN A 169 11.36 3.41 12.13
CA ASN A 169 11.49 3.79 13.54
C ASN A 169 10.21 4.47 14.04
N VAL A 170 9.59 5.37 13.27
CA VAL A 170 8.31 6.01 13.62
C VAL A 170 7.21 4.95 13.78
N PHE A 171 7.14 3.95 12.91
CA PHE A 171 6.19 2.84 13.10
C PHE A 171 6.47 2.05 14.38
N CYS A 172 7.74 1.76 14.69
CA CYS A 172 8.12 1.08 15.94
C CYS A 172 7.72 1.91 17.17
N GLN A 173 7.98 3.21 17.15
CA GLN A 173 7.59 4.13 18.22
C GLN A 173 6.08 4.13 18.49
N HIS A 174 5.27 3.90 17.44
CA HIS A 174 3.82 3.83 17.54
C HIS A 174 3.27 2.40 17.70
N GLY A 175 4.14 1.41 18.00
CA GLY A 175 3.75 0.07 18.42
C GLY A 175 3.87 -1.03 17.38
N ALA A 176 4.54 -0.77 16.24
CA ALA A 176 4.93 -1.84 15.33
C ALA A 176 6.07 -2.68 15.93
N SER A 177 6.16 -3.95 15.53
CA SER A 177 7.25 -4.83 15.95
C SER A 177 8.60 -4.32 15.44
N THR A 178 9.63 -4.34 16.28
CA THR A 178 11.00 -3.99 15.90
C THR A 178 11.61 -4.94 14.86
N SER A 179 11.00 -6.09 14.61
CA SER A 179 11.40 -7.00 13.53
C SER A 179 11.37 -6.34 12.14
N ILE A 180 10.53 -5.31 11.94
CA ILE A 180 10.48 -4.56 10.67
C ILE A 180 11.77 -3.83 10.34
N LEU A 181 12.62 -3.57 11.35
CA LEU A 181 13.93 -2.94 11.16
C LEU A 181 14.98 -3.94 10.62
N ALA A 182 14.77 -5.23 10.89
CA ALA A 182 15.71 -6.31 10.56
C ALA A 182 15.32 -7.07 9.29
N ASP A 183 14.04 -7.24 9.02
CA ASP A 183 13.55 -8.08 7.93
C ASP A 183 13.82 -7.43 6.56
N ALA A 184 14.26 -8.22 5.59
CA ALA A 184 14.52 -7.76 4.22
C ALA A 184 13.24 -7.30 3.50
N HIS A 185 12.10 -7.94 3.81
CA HIS A 185 10.77 -7.60 3.31
C HIS A 185 9.81 -7.36 4.49
N PRO A 186 9.96 -6.21 5.20
CA PRO A 186 9.18 -5.95 6.39
C PRO A 186 7.70 -5.70 6.06
N HIS A 187 6.81 -6.16 6.96
CA HIS A 187 5.38 -5.89 6.91
C HIS A 187 4.79 -5.84 8.31
N ILE A 188 3.62 -5.22 8.46
CA ILE A 188 2.95 -5.13 9.76
C ILE A 188 1.72 -6.05 9.81
N GLY A 189 0.94 -6.10 8.74
CA GLY A 189 -0.30 -6.87 8.65
C GLY A 189 -1.55 -6.07 9.02
N THR A 190 -2.66 -6.46 8.38
CA THR A 190 -3.96 -5.76 8.49
C THR A 190 -4.61 -5.84 9.87
N ASP A 191 -4.18 -6.76 10.71
CA ASP A 191 -4.66 -6.94 12.09
C ASP A 191 -3.97 -5.99 13.08
N LYS A 192 -2.75 -5.55 12.81
CA LYS A 192 -1.92 -4.71 13.70
C LYS A 192 -1.81 -3.27 13.25
N LEU A 193 -1.72 -3.03 11.94
CA LEU A 193 -1.50 -1.70 11.39
C LEU A 193 -2.55 -0.66 11.81
N PRO A 194 -3.86 -0.97 11.92
CA PRO A 194 -4.86 0.00 12.41
C PRO A 194 -4.54 0.58 13.79
N ARG A 195 -4.01 -0.23 14.71
CA ARG A 195 -3.62 0.25 16.05
C ARG A 195 -2.40 1.17 16.00
N VAL A 196 -1.44 0.85 15.16
CA VAL A 196 -0.26 1.71 14.95
C VAL A 196 -0.68 3.09 14.41
N ILE A 197 -1.58 3.10 13.43
CA ILE A 197 -2.16 4.33 12.85
C ILE A 197 -2.91 5.14 13.91
N GLU A 198 -3.75 4.48 14.73
CA GLU A 198 -4.44 5.14 15.84
C GLU A 198 -3.47 5.79 16.82
N ASN A 199 -2.34 5.13 17.15
CA ASN A 199 -1.31 5.69 18.02
C ASN A 199 -0.62 6.90 17.36
N MET A 200 -0.37 6.89 16.05
CA MET A 200 0.16 8.04 15.32
C MET A 200 -0.80 9.24 15.39
N ARG A 201 -2.10 9.03 15.15
CA ARG A 201 -3.13 10.07 15.32
C ARG A 201 -3.14 10.63 16.74
N ASN A 202 -3.08 9.76 17.75
CA ASN A 202 -3.08 10.21 19.15
C ASN A 202 -1.86 11.08 19.46
N THR A 203 -0.70 10.77 18.89
CA THR A 203 0.47 11.65 18.98
C THR A 203 0.19 13.02 18.37
N ILE A 204 -0.41 13.09 17.18
CA ILE A 204 -0.76 14.35 16.51
C ILE A 204 -1.66 15.20 17.41
N ILE A 205 -2.72 14.61 17.96
CA ILE A 205 -3.69 15.30 18.82
C ILE A 205 -3.04 15.73 20.14
N ASN A 206 -2.29 14.85 20.79
CA ASN A 206 -1.64 15.13 22.08
C ASN A 206 -0.59 16.23 22.00
N CYS A 207 -0.01 16.45 20.83
CA CYS A 207 0.94 17.52 20.57
C CYS A 207 0.27 18.85 20.12
N GLY A 208 -1.06 18.93 20.11
CA GLY A 208 -1.81 20.16 19.77
C GLY A 208 -2.20 20.28 18.30
N GLY A 209 -1.98 19.24 17.47
CA GLY A 209 -2.55 19.16 16.13
C GLY A 209 -4.04 18.83 16.15
N GLU A 210 -4.71 18.95 15.01
CA GLU A 210 -6.13 18.61 14.86
C GLU A 210 -6.32 17.52 13.82
N VAL A 211 -7.33 16.65 14.05
CA VAL A 211 -7.76 15.63 13.09
C VAL A 211 -9.29 15.65 12.99
N HIS A 212 -9.80 15.95 11.80
CA HIS A 212 -11.23 16.06 11.51
C HIS A 212 -11.65 14.93 10.57
N PHE A 213 -12.40 13.95 11.09
CA PHE A 213 -13.02 12.89 10.31
C PHE A 213 -14.35 13.35 9.70
N LEU A 214 -14.84 12.60 8.72
CA LEU A 214 -16.07 12.93 7.98
C LEU A 214 -16.03 14.36 7.42
N THR A 215 -14.83 14.85 7.11
CA THR A 215 -14.59 16.20 6.62
C THR A 215 -13.97 16.13 5.23
N LYS A 216 -14.81 16.41 4.23
CA LYS A 216 -14.45 16.27 2.81
C LYS A 216 -14.08 17.63 2.23
N MET A 217 -12.84 17.75 1.73
CA MET A 217 -12.42 18.91 0.94
C MET A 217 -13.30 19.02 -0.32
N THR A 218 -13.77 20.22 -0.60
CA THR A 218 -14.56 20.56 -1.80
C THR A 218 -13.82 21.49 -2.75
N GLU A 219 -13.09 22.45 -2.23
CA GLU A 219 -12.39 23.48 -3.03
C GLU A 219 -11.08 23.92 -2.37
N LEU A 220 -10.15 24.43 -3.17
CA LEU A 220 -9.01 25.20 -2.71
C LEU A 220 -9.41 26.66 -2.54
N LEU A 221 -9.01 27.30 -1.44
CA LEU A 221 -9.10 28.76 -1.26
C LEU A 221 -7.88 29.39 -1.93
N ILE A 222 -8.11 30.08 -3.04
CA ILE A 222 -7.04 30.67 -3.86
C ILE A 222 -7.18 32.19 -3.90
N ARG A 223 -6.05 32.88 -3.68
CA ARG A 223 -5.93 34.34 -3.82
C ARG A 223 -4.78 34.65 -4.78
N GLY A 224 -5.10 35.08 -6.00
CA GLY A 224 -4.10 35.16 -7.08
C GLY A 224 -3.53 33.78 -7.41
N ASP A 225 -2.24 33.63 -7.32
CA ASP A 225 -1.54 32.34 -7.49
C ASP A 225 -1.15 31.69 -6.15
N GLN A 226 -1.78 32.09 -5.05
CA GLN A 226 -1.50 31.56 -3.72
C GLN A 226 -2.69 30.75 -3.20
N VAL A 227 -2.45 29.52 -2.76
CA VAL A 227 -3.39 28.72 -1.98
C VAL A 227 -3.27 29.14 -0.52
N ILE A 228 -4.38 29.57 0.05
CA ILE A 228 -4.47 30.09 1.43
C ILE A 228 -5.32 29.19 2.34
N GLY A 229 -5.81 28.05 1.83
CA GLY A 229 -6.59 27.11 2.58
C GLY A 229 -7.46 26.21 1.71
N VAL A 230 -8.43 25.57 2.34
CA VAL A 230 -9.45 24.72 1.69
C VAL A 230 -10.83 25.01 2.23
N LYS A 231 -11.86 24.86 1.36
CA LYS A 231 -13.23 24.62 1.78
C LYS A 231 -13.46 23.14 1.95
N ALA A 232 -14.27 22.79 2.93
CA ALA A 232 -14.66 21.43 3.21
C ALA A 232 -16.12 21.36 3.65
N VAL A 233 -16.69 20.16 3.62
CA VAL A 233 -18.01 19.89 4.17
C VAL A 233 -17.86 18.85 5.28
N ASP A 234 -18.40 19.15 6.44
CA ASP A 234 -18.66 18.16 7.48
C ASP A 234 -19.84 17.27 7.03
N LEU A 235 -19.52 16.02 6.73
CA LEU A 235 -20.48 15.06 6.15
C LEU A 235 -21.52 14.57 7.17
N SER A 236 -21.30 14.78 8.47
CA SER A 236 -22.25 14.45 9.53
C SER A 236 -23.31 15.53 9.72
N THR A 237 -22.93 16.79 9.56
CA THR A 237 -23.80 17.96 9.80
C THR A 237 -24.18 18.69 8.52
N GLN A 238 -23.55 18.38 7.40
CA GLN A 238 -23.65 19.07 6.11
C GLN A 238 -23.27 20.56 6.17
N LYS A 239 -22.48 20.97 7.17
CA LYS A 239 -21.99 22.32 7.30
C LYS A 239 -20.74 22.54 6.44
N GLU A 240 -20.70 23.69 5.79
CA GLU A 240 -19.47 24.16 5.14
C GLU A 240 -18.47 24.66 6.20
N LEU A 241 -17.23 24.29 6.01
CA LEU A 241 -16.09 24.66 6.85
C LEU A 241 -14.98 25.26 5.97
N GLU A 242 -14.20 26.15 6.54
CA GLU A 242 -12.98 26.66 5.94
C GLU A 242 -11.79 26.41 6.86
N PHE A 243 -10.70 25.92 6.29
CA PHE A 243 -9.44 25.74 6.97
C PHE A 243 -8.39 26.58 6.27
N HIS A 244 -7.67 27.41 7.02
CA HIS A 244 -6.72 28.38 6.48
C HIS A 244 -5.28 27.92 6.69
N GLY A 245 -4.41 28.22 5.72
CA GLY A 245 -3.00 27.89 5.72
C GLY A 245 -2.56 27.27 4.40
N PRO A 246 -1.26 27.05 4.19
CA PRO A 246 -0.75 26.24 3.10
C PRO A 246 -1.31 24.82 3.16
N VAL A 247 -1.40 24.15 2.02
CA VAL A 247 -2.12 22.88 1.87
C VAL A 247 -1.19 21.77 1.38
N ILE A 248 -1.06 20.72 2.16
CA ILE A 248 -0.47 19.44 1.73
C ILE A 248 -1.62 18.54 1.24
N LEU A 249 -1.67 18.29 -0.06
CA LEU A 249 -2.73 17.52 -0.71
C LEU A 249 -2.34 16.05 -0.84
N ALA A 250 -2.75 15.23 0.13
CA ALA A 250 -2.37 13.81 0.28
C ALA A 250 -3.59 12.87 0.16
N THR A 251 -4.47 13.09 -0.81
CA THR A 251 -5.80 12.48 -0.93
C THR A 251 -5.82 11.03 -1.40
N GLY A 252 -4.67 10.43 -1.78
CA GLY A 252 -4.60 9.11 -2.38
C GLY A 252 -5.13 9.09 -3.84
N HIS A 253 -4.91 7.96 -4.52
CA HIS A 253 -5.21 7.87 -5.96
C HIS A 253 -6.66 7.44 -6.29
N SER A 254 -7.48 7.15 -5.28
CA SER A 254 -8.90 6.81 -5.47
C SER A 254 -9.85 8.00 -5.34
N ALA A 255 -9.36 9.17 -4.92
CA ALA A 255 -10.13 10.41 -4.79
C ALA A 255 -10.37 11.08 -6.16
N ARG A 256 -11.16 10.44 -7.01
CA ARG A 256 -11.42 10.85 -8.40
C ARG A 256 -12.16 12.18 -8.50
N ASP A 257 -12.97 12.50 -7.53
CA ASP A 257 -13.63 13.81 -7.39
C ASP A 257 -12.62 14.95 -7.27
N VAL A 258 -11.51 14.74 -6.56
CA VAL A 258 -10.42 15.71 -6.47
C VAL A 258 -9.76 15.92 -7.84
N TYR A 259 -9.47 14.86 -8.60
CA TYR A 259 -8.89 15.01 -9.94
C TYR A 259 -9.82 15.75 -10.90
N ARG A 260 -11.14 15.47 -10.86
CA ARG A 260 -12.13 16.20 -11.65
C ARG A 260 -12.18 17.68 -11.26
N TYR A 261 -12.19 17.97 -9.95
CA TYR A 261 -12.16 19.34 -9.45
C TYR A 261 -10.89 20.07 -9.93
N LEU A 262 -9.71 19.48 -9.75
CA LEU A 262 -8.45 20.09 -10.17
C LEU A 262 -8.41 20.34 -11.68
N ASN A 263 -8.89 19.39 -12.49
CA ASN A 263 -8.97 19.53 -13.95
C ASN A 263 -9.95 20.66 -14.36
N ALA A 264 -11.13 20.70 -13.74
CA ALA A 264 -12.14 21.72 -14.01
C ALA A 264 -11.67 23.13 -13.64
N THR A 265 -10.86 23.26 -12.59
CA THR A 265 -10.27 24.53 -12.15
C THR A 265 -8.92 24.83 -12.80
N LYS A 266 -8.51 24.03 -13.79
CA LYS A 266 -7.27 24.20 -14.56
C LYS A 266 -6.00 24.23 -13.69
N VAL A 267 -5.99 23.43 -12.62
CA VAL A 267 -4.77 23.09 -11.91
C VAL A 267 -3.97 22.11 -12.76
N GLU A 268 -2.70 22.37 -12.94
CA GLU A 268 -1.86 21.66 -13.91
C GLU A 268 -1.67 20.18 -13.52
N LEU A 269 -2.21 19.31 -14.37
CA LEU A 269 -2.14 17.85 -14.27
C LEU A 269 -1.45 17.27 -15.51
N GLU A 270 -0.97 16.05 -15.41
CA GLU A 270 -0.59 15.22 -16.55
C GLU A 270 -1.20 13.82 -16.43
N ALA A 271 -1.59 13.23 -17.55
CA ALA A 271 -2.02 11.84 -17.59
C ALA A 271 -0.83 10.93 -17.24
N LYS A 272 -1.06 9.93 -16.40
CA LYS A 272 -0.02 9.03 -15.93
C LYS A 272 -0.40 7.58 -16.21
N GLY A 273 0.53 6.83 -16.82
CA GLY A 273 0.38 5.38 -17.01
C GLY A 273 0.21 4.62 -15.69
N ILE A 274 -0.54 3.55 -15.76
CA ILE A 274 -0.84 2.62 -14.67
C ILE A 274 -0.55 1.18 -15.09
N ALA A 275 -0.91 0.22 -14.27
CA ALA A 275 -1.02 -1.17 -14.67
C ALA A 275 -2.40 -1.71 -14.28
N VAL A 276 -2.96 -2.57 -15.12
CA VAL A 276 -4.31 -3.09 -14.95
C VAL A 276 -4.35 -4.58 -15.26
N GLY A 277 -5.15 -5.33 -14.51
CA GLY A 277 -5.34 -6.75 -14.73
C GLY A 277 -6.32 -7.36 -13.76
N VAL A 278 -5.92 -8.46 -13.15
CA VAL A 278 -6.75 -9.26 -12.26
C VAL A 278 -6.03 -9.55 -10.95
N ARG A 279 -6.78 -9.92 -9.93
CA ARG A 279 -6.22 -10.55 -8.74
C ARG A 279 -6.19 -12.06 -8.94
N LEU A 280 -5.01 -12.64 -8.92
CA LEU A 280 -4.80 -14.08 -9.04
C LEU A 280 -4.62 -14.68 -7.66
N GLU A 281 -5.46 -15.64 -7.31
CA GLU A 281 -5.44 -16.32 -6.03
C GLU A 281 -5.11 -17.81 -6.21
N HIS A 282 -4.16 -18.29 -5.42
CA HIS A 282 -3.73 -19.70 -5.34
C HIS A 282 -3.95 -20.26 -3.93
N PRO A 283 -4.05 -21.58 -3.75
CA PRO A 283 -3.79 -22.21 -2.46
C PRO A 283 -2.41 -21.81 -1.92
N SER A 284 -2.33 -21.35 -0.67
CA SER A 284 -1.07 -20.91 -0.07
C SER A 284 -0.03 -22.04 -0.01
N GLU A 285 -0.48 -23.26 0.30
CA GLU A 285 0.37 -24.45 0.33
C GLU A 285 1.04 -24.74 -1.02
N LEU A 286 0.33 -24.52 -2.12
CA LEU A 286 0.89 -24.70 -3.47
C LEU A 286 2.03 -23.71 -3.72
N ILE A 287 1.83 -22.43 -3.39
CA ILE A 287 2.87 -21.42 -3.52
C ILE A 287 4.07 -21.73 -2.62
N ASP A 288 3.82 -22.16 -1.38
CA ASP A 288 4.89 -22.60 -0.47
C ASP A 288 5.72 -23.76 -1.06
N LYS A 289 5.06 -24.77 -1.65
CA LYS A 289 5.73 -25.90 -2.31
C LYS A 289 6.60 -25.46 -3.50
N ILE A 290 6.07 -24.56 -4.32
CA ILE A 290 6.78 -24.04 -5.50
C ILE A 290 8.00 -23.20 -5.08
N GLN A 291 7.82 -22.24 -4.19
CA GLN A 291 8.86 -21.26 -3.85
C GLN A 291 9.93 -21.85 -2.92
N TYR A 292 9.56 -22.80 -2.07
CA TYR A 292 10.50 -23.47 -1.16
C TYR A 292 11.03 -24.79 -1.70
N HIS A 293 10.63 -25.19 -2.92
CA HIS A 293 11.09 -26.44 -3.57
C HIS A 293 10.90 -27.66 -2.69
N ASN A 294 9.86 -27.68 -1.86
CA ASN A 294 9.60 -28.69 -0.85
C ASN A 294 8.18 -29.25 -0.96
N LYS A 295 8.05 -30.57 -1.11
CA LYS A 295 6.75 -31.26 -1.19
C LYS A 295 5.85 -31.00 0.02
N ASN A 296 6.44 -30.74 1.19
CA ASN A 296 5.73 -30.47 2.44
C ASN A 296 5.45 -28.97 2.66
N GLY A 297 5.71 -28.11 1.64
CA GLY A 297 5.55 -26.66 1.74
C GLY A 297 6.54 -26.01 2.72
N ARG A 298 6.11 -24.95 3.42
CA ARG A 298 6.97 -24.14 4.32
C ARG A 298 7.33 -24.80 5.65
N GLY A 299 6.58 -25.82 6.07
CA GLY A 299 6.76 -26.42 7.38
C GLY A 299 6.49 -25.45 8.54
N LYS A 300 7.19 -25.68 9.68
CA LYS A 300 7.00 -24.91 10.93
C LYS A 300 7.82 -23.62 10.98
N TYR A 301 8.96 -23.55 10.30
CA TYR A 301 10.01 -22.56 10.54
C TYR A 301 10.11 -21.48 9.46
N LEU A 302 9.35 -21.59 8.37
CA LEU A 302 9.35 -20.62 7.29
C LEU A 302 8.03 -19.82 7.27
N PRO A 303 8.05 -18.54 6.89
CA PRO A 303 6.83 -17.76 6.65
C PRO A 303 6.11 -18.26 5.39
N ALA A 304 4.90 -17.76 5.16
CA ALA A 304 4.23 -17.94 3.86
C ALA A 304 5.10 -17.38 2.73
N ALA A 305 5.23 -18.18 1.66
CA ALA A 305 6.15 -17.87 0.57
C ALA A 305 5.70 -16.67 -0.26
N GLU A 306 6.64 -15.83 -0.62
CA GLU A 306 6.45 -14.71 -1.55
C GLU A 306 6.94 -15.08 -2.94
N TYR A 307 6.32 -14.46 -3.97
CA TYR A 307 6.85 -14.51 -5.33
C TYR A 307 6.82 -13.12 -5.98
N SER A 308 7.69 -12.93 -6.95
CA SER A 308 7.71 -11.74 -7.79
C SER A 308 8.00 -12.17 -9.23
N PHE A 309 7.04 -12.00 -10.12
CA PHE A 309 7.16 -12.32 -11.53
C PHE A 309 7.14 -11.05 -12.38
N VAL A 310 7.92 -11.04 -13.43
CA VAL A 310 7.94 -9.98 -14.43
C VAL A 310 8.35 -10.55 -15.78
N THR A 311 7.69 -10.10 -16.82
CA THR A 311 8.06 -10.40 -18.21
C THR A 311 7.66 -9.25 -19.12
N GLN A 312 8.15 -9.26 -20.35
CA GLN A 312 7.72 -8.35 -21.41
C GLN A 312 6.91 -9.14 -22.43
N VAL A 313 5.77 -8.58 -22.82
CA VAL A 313 4.93 -9.13 -23.88
C VAL A 313 4.53 -7.98 -24.82
N ASP A 314 4.91 -8.08 -26.08
CA ASP A 314 4.62 -7.09 -27.12
C ASP A 314 4.92 -5.65 -26.67
N GLY A 315 6.12 -5.43 -26.11
CA GLY A 315 6.61 -4.11 -25.68
C GLY A 315 5.93 -3.53 -24.43
N ARG A 316 5.21 -4.36 -23.66
CA ARG A 316 4.57 -3.98 -22.38
C ARG A 316 5.03 -4.88 -21.25
N GLY A 317 5.27 -4.28 -20.10
CA GLY A 317 5.53 -5.01 -18.87
C GLY A 317 4.28 -5.76 -18.40
N VAL A 318 4.46 -7.03 -18.03
CA VAL A 318 3.44 -7.84 -17.33
C VAL A 318 4.09 -8.38 -16.07
N TYR A 319 3.48 -8.14 -14.93
CA TYR A 319 4.13 -8.45 -13.65
C TYR A 319 3.15 -8.71 -12.51
N SER A 320 3.66 -9.38 -11.47
CA SER A 320 2.96 -9.51 -10.20
C SER A 320 3.03 -8.20 -9.42
N PHE A 321 1.90 -7.76 -8.91
CA PHE A 321 1.76 -6.53 -8.14
C PHE A 321 1.17 -6.81 -6.76
N CYS A 322 1.77 -6.21 -5.72
CA CYS A 322 1.28 -6.31 -4.35
C CYS A 322 0.87 -7.74 -3.95
N MET A 323 1.82 -8.70 -4.08
CA MET A 323 1.59 -10.09 -3.67
C MET A 323 1.34 -10.16 -2.16
N CYS A 324 0.25 -10.81 -1.76
CA CYS A 324 -0.21 -10.98 -0.39
C CYS A 324 -0.15 -12.47 0.00
N PRO A 325 0.98 -12.92 0.58
CA PRO A 325 1.13 -14.32 0.98
C PRO A 325 0.25 -14.61 2.20
N GLY A 326 -0.36 -15.80 2.23
CA GLY A 326 -1.25 -16.19 3.31
C GLY A 326 -2.32 -15.13 3.62
N GLY A 327 -2.98 -14.60 2.58
CA GLY A 327 -3.85 -13.43 2.68
C GLY A 327 -5.26 -13.64 2.12
N PHE A 328 -5.93 -12.52 1.83
CA PHE A 328 -7.30 -12.48 1.33
C PHE A 328 -7.40 -11.55 0.13
N VAL A 329 -8.30 -11.87 -0.78
CA VAL A 329 -8.78 -10.93 -1.81
C VAL A 329 -9.95 -10.13 -1.20
N ILE A 330 -9.95 -8.81 -1.42
CA ILE A 330 -10.90 -7.87 -0.82
C ILE A 330 -11.62 -7.03 -1.86
N PRO A 331 -12.88 -6.60 -1.57
CA PRO A 331 -13.63 -5.67 -2.40
C PRO A 331 -13.15 -4.23 -2.11
N ALA A 332 -12.43 -3.64 -3.05
CA ALA A 332 -11.81 -2.32 -2.89
C ALA A 332 -12.51 -1.21 -3.69
N ALA A 333 -13.75 -1.42 -4.11
CA ALA A 333 -14.56 -0.40 -4.77
C ALA A 333 -14.81 0.81 -3.86
N THR A 334 -14.90 1.98 -4.46
CA THR A 334 -15.22 3.26 -3.80
C THR A 334 -16.56 3.86 -4.24
N ASP A 335 -17.25 3.18 -5.13
CA ASP A 335 -18.56 3.56 -5.66
C ASP A 335 -19.44 2.30 -5.80
N LYS A 336 -20.76 2.50 -5.80
CA LYS A 336 -21.75 1.42 -5.79
C LYS A 336 -21.77 0.59 -7.07
N GLU A 337 -21.54 1.22 -8.21
CA GLU A 337 -21.57 0.60 -9.55
C GLU A 337 -20.18 0.19 -10.04
N GLN A 338 -19.30 -0.23 -9.13
CA GLN A 338 -17.94 -0.63 -9.44
C GLN A 338 -17.60 -1.95 -8.76
N ILE A 339 -16.74 -2.75 -9.39
CA ILE A 339 -15.97 -3.80 -8.75
C ILE A 339 -14.49 -3.49 -8.93
N VAL A 340 -13.80 -3.43 -7.81
CA VAL A 340 -12.35 -3.36 -7.74
C VAL A 340 -11.90 -4.38 -6.72
N VAL A 341 -10.89 -5.16 -7.05
CA VAL A 341 -10.32 -6.14 -6.13
C VAL A 341 -8.89 -5.76 -5.76
N ASN A 342 -8.53 -6.04 -4.53
CA ASN A 342 -7.18 -5.88 -4.01
C ASN A 342 -6.88 -7.02 -3.04
N GLY A 343 -5.74 -7.02 -2.38
CA GLY A 343 -5.34 -8.02 -1.40
C GLY A 343 -4.89 -7.42 -0.08
N MET A 344 -5.03 -8.21 0.97
CA MET A 344 -4.47 -7.94 2.28
C MET A 344 -3.99 -9.22 2.94
N SER A 345 -3.10 -9.12 3.93
CA SER A 345 -2.67 -10.24 4.75
C SER A 345 -2.66 -9.89 6.23
N PRO A 346 -3.02 -10.83 7.11
CA PRO A 346 -2.76 -10.68 8.54
C PRO A 346 -1.25 -10.75 8.83
N SER A 347 -0.84 -10.29 9.99
CA SER A 347 0.58 -10.26 10.38
C SER A 347 1.25 -11.64 10.38
N ASN A 348 0.51 -12.69 10.66
CA ASN A 348 1.00 -14.07 10.63
C ASN A 348 0.96 -14.73 9.24
N ARG A 349 0.32 -14.09 8.24
CA ARG A 349 0.18 -14.62 6.87
C ARG A 349 -0.26 -16.08 6.84
N GLY A 350 -1.25 -16.43 7.68
CA GLY A 350 -1.63 -17.80 7.99
C GLY A 350 -2.91 -18.31 7.33
N THR A 351 -3.42 -17.64 6.29
CA THR A 351 -4.62 -18.13 5.60
C THR A 351 -4.32 -19.25 4.62
N ALA A 352 -5.37 -19.90 4.15
CA ALA A 352 -5.25 -20.98 3.15
C ALA A 352 -4.91 -20.48 1.74
N TRP A 353 -4.90 -19.16 1.51
CA TRP A 353 -4.71 -18.56 0.18
C TRP A 353 -3.51 -17.60 0.15
N SER A 354 -2.95 -17.46 -1.04
CA SER A 354 -1.98 -16.43 -1.40
C SER A 354 -2.44 -15.76 -2.68
N ASN A 355 -2.36 -14.45 -2.78
CA ASN A 355 -2.85 -13.73 -3.95
C ASN A 355 -1.92 -12.61 -4.39
N SER A 356 -2.04 -12.22 -5.66
CA SER A 356 -1.28 -11.12 -6.25
C SER A 356 -2.07 -10.47 -7.36
N GLY A 357 -1.97 -9.17 -7.52
CA GLY A 357 -2.33 -8.54 -8.77
C GLY A 357 -1.44 -9.10 -9.89
N MET A 358 -2.04 -9.47 -11.01
CA MET A 358 -1.35 -9.81 -12.25
C MET A 358 -1.76 -8.77 -13.28
N VAL A 359 -0.84 -7.88 -13.62
CA VAL A 359 -1.18 -6.63 -14.28
C VAL A 359 -0.30 -6.37 -15.49
N VAL A 360 -0.87 -5.67 -16.45
CA VAL A 360 -0.25 -5.24 -17.70
C VAL A 360 -0.08 -3.74 -17.66
N GLU A 361 1.08 -3.25 -18.08
CA GLU A 361 1.34 -1.82 -18.28
C GLU A 361 0.34 -1.21 -19.26
N VAL A 362 -0.32 -0.13 -18.81
CA VAL A 362 -1.27 0.66 -19.57
C VAL A 362 -0.76 2.09 -19.66
N ARG A 363 -0.65 2.61 -20.85
CA ARG A 363 -0.16 3.96 -21.13
C ARG A 363 -1.31 4.90 -21.45
N PRO A 364 -1.16 6.23 -21.27
CA PRO A 364 -2.23 7.18 -21.60
C PRO A 364 -2.75 7.05 -23.04
N GLU A 365 -1.87 6.82 -24.01
CA GLU A 365 -2.24 6.66 -25.42
C GLU A 365 -3.14 5.44 -25.69
N ASP A 366 -3.06 4.39 -24.89
CA ASP A 366 -3.97 3.23 -24.98
C ASP A 366 -5.40 3.63 -24.60
N CYS A 367 -5.53 4.54 -23.62
CA CYS A 367 -6.82 4.96 -23.08
C CYS A 367 -7.52 5.98 -23.97
N VAL A 368 -6.79 6.88 -24.64
CA VAL A 368 -7.34 7.88 -25.56
C VAL A 368 -8.00 7.20 -26.76
N GLN A 369 -7.40 6.15 -27.30
CA GLN A 369 -7.95 5.40 -28.43
C GLN A 369 -9.28 4.70 -28.10
N MET A 370 -9.52 4.39 -26.83
CA MET A 370 -10.73 3.72 -26.34
C MET A 370 -11.81 4.69 -25.86
N SER A 371 -11.51 5.99 -25.78
CA SER A 371 -12.44 7.01 -25.32
C SER A 371 -13.33 7.50 -26.47
N THR A 372 -14.63 7.57 -26.22
CA THR A 372 -15.60 8.21 -27.13
C THR A 372 -15.51 9.73 -27.11
N ASP A 373 -14.93 10.29 -26.05
CA ASP A 373 -14.77 11.74 -25.86
C ASP A 373 -13.29 12.13 -25.97
N LYS A 374 -12.95 12.76 -27.08
CA LYS A 374 -11.58 13.17 -27.40
C LYS A 374 -11.15 14.49 -26.76
N GLN A 375 -12.02 15.15 -25.99
CA GLN A 375 -11.78 16.51 -25.51
C GLN A 375 -10.95 16.61 -24.22
N ASP A 376 -10.82 15.53 -23.45
CA ASP A 376 -10.10 15.58 -22.16
C ASP A 376 -9.10 14.42 -22.00
N ASP A 377 -7.92 14.59 -22.58
CA ASP A 377 -6.85 13.58 -22.55
C ASP A 377 -6.25 13.38 -21.15
N LEU A 378 -6.30 14.41 -20.27
CA LEU A 378 -5.67 14.37 -18.94
C LEU A 378 -6.31 13.34 -18.00
N LEU A 379 -7.61 13.09 -18.12
CA LEU A 379 -8.34 12.12 -17.30
C LEU A 379 -8.64 10.80 -18.03
N SER A 380 -8.10 10.58 -19.21
CA SER A 380 -8.37 9.40 -20.05
C SER A 380 -8.09 8.09 -19.32
N VAL A 381 -6.97 8.00 -18.59
CA VAL A 381 -6.59 6.81 -17.83
C VAL A 381 -7.56 6.57 -16.67
N MET A 382 -8.02 7.61 -16.00
CA MET A 382 -9.02 7.51 -14.92
C MET A 382 -10.37 7.02 -15.47
N ARG A 383 -10.82 7.55 -16.62
CA ARG A 383 -12.06 7.09 -17.27
C ARG A 383 -11.96 5.63 -17.71
N PHE A 384 -10.81 5.21 -18.22
CA PHE A 384 -10.56 3.81 -18.54
C PHE A 384 -10.72 2.89 -17.32
N GLN A 385 -10.16 3.28 -16.16
CA GLN A 385 -10.36 2.54 -14.91
C GLN A 385 -11.86 2.45 -14.58
N GLU A 386 -12.58 3.57 -14.61
CA GLU A 386 -14.01 3.63 -14.25
C GLU A 386 -14.86 2.75 -15.18
N GLN A 387 -14.58 2.79 -16.48
CA GLN A 387 -15.29 1.96 -17.46
C GLN A 387 -15.07 0.47 -17.22
N LEU A 388 -13.84 0.05 -16.93
CA LEU A 388 -13.51 -1.35 -16.66
C LEU A 388 -14.13 -1.80 -15.34
N GLU A 389 -14.06 -0.99 -14.29
CA GLU A 389 -14.66 -1.26 -12.97
C GLU A 389 -16.19 -1.41 -13.06
N LYS A 390 -16.84 -0.57 -13.86
CA LYS A 390 -18.27 -0.69 -14.16
C LYS A 390 -18.60 -1.93 -14.97
N THR A 391 -17.79 -2.26 -15.97
CA THR A 391 -17.95 -3.51 -16.74
C THR A 391 -17.86 -4.73 -15.81
N CYS A 392 -16.90 -4.75 -14.88
CA CYS A 392 -16.79 -5.81 -13.89
C CYS A 392 -18.05 -5.91 -13.01
N TRP A 393 -18.61 -4.78 -12.58
CA TRP A 393 -19.84 -4.74 -11.80
C TRP A 393 -21.04 -5.31 -12.57
N MET A 394 -21.18 -4.97 -13.86
CA MET A 394 -22.21 -5.56 -14.72
C MET A 394 -22.02 -7.06 -14.88
N GLN A 395 -20.79 -7.54 -15.08
CA GLN A 395 -20.45 -8.95 -15.15
C GLN A 395 -20.59 -9.68 -13.81
N GLY A 396 -20.55 -8.95 -12.69
CA GLY A 396 -20.71 -9.41 -11.31
C GLY A 396 -22.16 -9.37 -10.80
N ASN A 397 -23.16 -9.48 -11.67
CA ASN A 397 -24.58 -9.42 -11.28
C ASN A 397 -25.04 -8.06 -10.72
N MET A 398 -24.40 -6.97 -11.06
CA MET A 398 -24.69 -5.63 -10.51
C MET A 398 -24.64 -5.60 -8.97
N LYS A 399 -23.73 -6.37 -8.39
CA LYS A 399 -23.43 -6.47 -6.95
C LYS A 399 -21.91 -6.48 -6.76
N GLN A 400 -21.45 -6.71 -5.53
CA GLN A 400 -20.03 -6.88 -5.24
C GLN A 400 -19.52 -8.32 -5.45
N THR A 401 -20.33 -9.21 -6.04
CA THR A 401 -19.90 -10.54 -6.51
C THR A 401 -18.96 -10.34 -7.69
N ALA A 402 -17.72 -10.76 -7.57
CA ALA A 402 -16.70 -10.48 -8.59
C ALA A 402 -16.71 -11.52 -9.73
N PRO A 403 -16.60 -11.08 -11.01
CA PRO A 403 -16.42 -11.98 -12.13
C PRO A 403 -15.05 -12.66 -12.05
N ALA A 404 -15.05 -13.98 -12.26
CA ALA A 404 -13.87 -14.79 -12.08
C ALA A 404 -13.77 -15.94 -13.09
N GLN A 405 -12.55 -16.42 -13.29
CA GLN A 405 -12.27 -17.54 -14.20
C GLN A 405 -11.08 -18.35 -13.67
N ARG A 406 -11.06 -19.67 -13.88
CA ARG A 406 -9.88 -20.49 -13.59
C ARG A 406 -8.70 -20.05 -14.47
N MET A 407 -7.51 -20.02 -13.91
CA MET A 407 -6.30 -19.53 -14.59
C MET A 407 -6.00 -20.33 -15.88
N ASP A 408 -6.03 -21.64 -15.84
CA ASP A 408 -5.73 -22.48 -17.01
C ASP A 408 -6.82 -22.36 -18.09
N ASP A 409 -8.09 -22.26 -17.69
CA ASP A 409 -9.20 -22.02 -18.63
C ASP A 409 -9.06 -20.68 -19.34
N PHE A 410 -8.69 -19.62 -18.61
CA PHE A 410 -8.42 -18.30 -19.19
C PHE A 410 -7.29 -18.36 -20.23
N VAL A 411 -6.19 -19.03 -19.90
CA VAL A 411 -5.02 -19.15 -20.79
C VAL A 411 -5.36 -19.91 -22.08
N ASN A 412 -6.28 -20.85 -21.99
CA ASN A 412 -6.69 -21.70 -23.11
C ASN A 412 -8.03 -21.28 -23.78
N ASN A 413 -8.55 -20.08 -23.46
CA ASN A 413 -9.83 -19.56 -23.98
C ASN A 413 -11.02 -20.51 -23.74
N ARG A 414 -11.07 -21.16 -22.58
CA ARG A 414 -12.14 -22.07 -22.18
C ARG A 414 -13.03 -21.42 -21.12
N LEU A 415 -14.30 -21.82 -21.09
CA LEU A 415 -15.22 -21.42 -20.03
C LEU A 415 -14.91 -22.21 -18.76
N SER A 416 -15.00 -21.57 -17.60
CA SER A 416 -14.97 -22.25 -16.30
C SER A 416 -16.41 -22.52 -15.87
N TYR A 417 -16.79 -23.77 -15.79
CA TYR A 417 -18.14 -24.19 -15.36
C TYR A 417 -18.30 -24.15 -13.84
N ASP A 418 -17.19 -24.24 -13.12
CA ASP A 418 -17.09 -24.11 -11.66
C ASP A 418 -15.86 -23.30 -11.29
N LEU A 419 -15.81 -22.81 -10.05
CA LEU A 419 -14.69 -22.04 -9.53
C LEU A 419 -14.15 -22.71 -8.25
N PRO A 420 -12.82 -22.63 -7.99
CA PRO A 420 -12.27 -23.11 -6.73
C PRO A 420 -12.76 -22.22 -5.57
N ARG A 421 -12.61 -22.72 -4.34
CA ARG A 421 -12.85 -21.91 -3.15
C ARG A 421 -11.94 -20.69 -3.17
N SER A 422 -12.46 -19.56 -2.72
CA SER A 422 -11.76 -18.27 -2.70
C SER A 422 -11.91 -17.59 -1.36
N SER A 423 -10.97 -16.71 -1.05
CA SER A 423 -11.02 -15.82 0.12
C SER A 423 -11.91 -14.61 -0.09
N TYR A 424 -12.37 -14.34 -1.31
CA TYR A 424 -13.19 -13.17 -1.63
C TYR A 424 -14.59 -13.29 -1.02
N ALA A 425 -14.82 -12.56 0.06
CA ALA A 425 -16.02 -12.73 0.90
C ALA A 425 -17.36 -12.41 0.22
N PRO A 426 -17.47 -11.41 -0.70
CA PRO A 426 -18.75 -11.17 -1.40
C PRO A 426 -19.15 -12.27 -2.38
N GLY A 427 -18.25 -13.21 -2.67
CA GLY A 427 -18.48 -14.32 -3.59
C GLY A 427 -18.04 -14.05 -5.03
N LEU A 428 -17.90 -15.13 -5.78
CA LEU A 428 -17.45 -15.10 -7.18
C LEU A 428 -18.57 -15.58 -8.09
N ILE A 429 -18.57 -15.08 -9.32
CA ILE A 429 -19.38 -15.59 -10.43
C ILE A 429 -18.48 -15.95 -11.59
N SER A 430 -18.70 -17.14 -12.17
CA SER A 430 -17.97 -17.56 -13.36
C SER A 430 -18.27 -16.62 -14.53
N SER A 431 -17.23 -16.09 -15.16
CA SER A 431 -17.33 -15.14 -16.26
C SER A 431 -16.16 -15.35 -17.21
N PRO A 432 -16.36 -15.29 -18.54
CA PRO A 432 -15.31 -15.49 -19.53
C PRO A 432 -14.39 -14.26 -19.63
N LEU A 433 -13.50 -14.08 -18.66
CA LEU A 433 -12.57 -12.93 -18.61
C LEU A 433 -11.75 -12.79 -19.90
N HIS A 434 -11.37 -13.92 -20.52
CA HIS A 434 -10.63 -13.95 -21.78
C HIS A 434 -11.39 -13.32 -22.96
N PHE A 435 -12.71 -13.19 -22.85
CA PHE A 435 -13.58 -12.69 -23.90
C PHE A 435 -13.86 -11.18 -23.77
N TRP A 436 -14.14 -10.69 -22.55
CA TRP A 436 -14.58 -9.32 -22.37
C TRP A 436 -13.53 -8.36 -21.77
N LEU A 437 -12.47 -8.86 -21.15
CA LEU A 437 -11.34 -7.99 -20.80
C LEU A 437 -10.75 -7.40 -22.09
N PRO A 438 -10.25 -6.15 -22.05
CA PRO A 438 -9.60 -5.56 -23.22
C PRO A 438 -8.55 -6.50 -23.82
N ASP A 439 -8.59 -6.71 -25.12
CA ASP A 439 -7.74 -7.66 -25.85
C ASP A 439 -6.25 -7.48 -25.54
N PHE A 440 -5.80 -6.22 -25.46
CA PHE A 440 -4.40 -5.93 -25.19
C PHE A 440 -3.97 -6.33 -23.75
N ILE A 441 -4.92 -6.42 -22.81
CA ILE A 441 -4.69 -6.92 -21.43
C ILE A 441 -4.78 -8.45 -21.43
N SER A 442 -5.88 -9.01 -21.94
CA SER A 442 -6.13 -10.45 -21.86
C SER A 442 -5.07 -11.27 -22.58
N LYS A 443 -4.68 -10.91 -23.80
CA LYS A 443 -3.65 -11.60 -24.59
C LYS A 443 -2.27 -11.55 -23.93
N ARG A 444 -1.92 -10.40 -23.34
CA ARG A 444 -0.65 -10.26 -22.63
C ARG A 444 -0.60 -11.06 -21.34
N LEU A 445 -1.71 -11.10 -20.57
CA LEU A 445 -1.80 -11.96 -19.39
C LEU A 445 -1.68 -13.45 -19.77
N GLN A 446 -2.37 -13.90 -20.84
CA GLN A 446 -2.27 -15.28 -21.33
C GLN A 446 -0.84 -15.67 -21.70
N ALA A 447 -0.14 -14.82 -22.42
CA ALA A 447 1.25 -15.04 -22.81
C ALA A 447 2.19 -15.06 -21.57
N ALA A 448 2.00 -14.10 -20.65
CA ALA A 448 2.81 -14.00 -19.44
C ALA A 448 2.61 -15.20 -18.52
N PHE A 449 1.39 -15.68 -18.33
CA PHE A 449 1.12 -16.86 -17.50
C PHE A 449 1.80 -18.12 -18.01
N LYS A 450 1.91 -18.29 -19.33
CA LYS A 450 2.71 -19.39 -19.91
C LYS A 450 4.19 -19.25 -19.58
N VAL A 451 4.73 -18.03 -19.56
CA VAL A 451 6.12 -17.77 -19.14
C VAL A 451 6.30 -18.05 -17.66
N PHE A 452 5.42 -17.56 -16.81
CA PHE A 452 5.49 -17.76 -15.35
C PHE A 452 5.33 -19.23 -14.98
N GLY A 453 4.43 -19.97 -15.66
CA GLY A 453 4.26 -21.43 -15.47
C GLY A 453 5.50 -22.24 -15.85
N ARG A 454 6.28 -21.81 -16.85
CA ARG A 454 7.59 -22.43 -17.18
C ARG A 454 8.66 -22.13 -16.15
N ASN A 455 8.68 -20.89 -15.63
CA ASN A 455 9.70 -20.45 -14.66
C ASN A 455 9.40 -20.97 -13.24
N ALA A 456 8.13 -21.20 -12.93
CA ALA A 456 7.65 -21.71 -11.64
C ALA A 456 6.69 -22.86 -11.89
N HIS A 457 7.24 -24.06 -12.02
CA HIS A 457 6.47 -25.26 -12.36
C HIS A 457 5.33 -25.50 -11.36
N GLY A 458 4.09 -25.65 -11.87
CA GLY A 458 2.87 -25.78 -11.07
C GLY A 458 2.13 -24.47 -10.79
N PHE A 459 2.71 -23.31 -11.13
CA PHE A 459 2.06 -22.01 -10.94
C PHE A 459 0.86 -21.82 -11.87
N LEU A 460 0.97 -22.21 -13.15
CA LEU A 460 -0.14 -22.26 -14.09
C LEU A 460 -0.97 -23.52 -13.81
N THR A 461 -2.16 -23.34 -13.25
CA THR A 461 -2.99 -24.42 -12.72
C THR A 461 -4.47 -24.05 -12.69
N ASN A 462 -5.33 -25.07 -12.72
CA ASN A 462 -6.78 -24.93 -12.49
C ASN A 462 -7.17 -24.75 -11.01
N GLU A 463 -6.24 -24.91 -10.09
CA GLU A 463 -6.46 -24.59 -8.68
C GLU A 463 -6.42 -23.06 -8.41
N ALA A 464 -5.88 -22.30 -9.35
CA ALA A 464 -5.82 -20.84 -9.27
C ALA A 464 -7.05 -20.19 -9.91
N VAL A 465 -7.54 -19.11 -9.28
CA VAL A 465 -8.65 -18.30 -9.77
C VAL A 465 -8.22 -16.87 -10.04
N MET A 466 -8.62 -16.36 -11.18
CA MET A 466 -8.49 -14.96 -11.58
C MET A 466 -9.76 -14.22 -11.22
N ILE A 467 -9.64 -13.11 -10.52
CA ILE A 467 -10.75 -12.29 -10.03
C ILE A 467 -10.59 -10.88 -10.61
N ALA A 468 -11.54 -10.39 -11.36
CA ALA A 468 -11.48 -9.07 -12.01
C ALA A 468 -12.20 -8.00 -11.18
N ALA A 469 -11.69 -6.78 -11.21
CA ALA A 469 -10.45 -6.32 -11.81
C ALA A 469 -9.53 -5.63 -10.80
N GLU A 470 -8.23 -5.76 -10.99
CA GLU A 470 -7.19 -4.95 -10.32
C GLU A 470 -6.88 -3.75 -11.22
N THR A 471 -7.42 -2.57 -10.90
CA THR A 471 -7.30 -1.36 -11.73
C THR A 471 -6.53 -0.24 -11.05
N ARG A 472 -6.36 -0.31 -9.72
CA ARG A 472 -5.86 0.80 -8.89
C ARG A 472 -4.45 0.56 -8.39
N THR A 473 -3.53 0.24 -9.29
CA THR A 473 -2.11 -0.01 -8.96
C THR A 473 -1.32 1.25 -8.68
N SER A 474 -1.72 2.37 -9.27
CA SER A 474 -1.12 3.70 -9.05
C SER A 474 -2.08 4.81 -9.49
N SER A 475 -1.69 6.07 -9.25
CA SER A 475 -2.46 7.23 -9.69
C SER A 475 -2.58 7.29 -11.22
N PRO A 476 -3.77 7.53 -11.78
CA PRO A 476 -3.97 7.74 -13.21
C PRO A 476 -3.55 9.12 -13.70
N VAL A 477 -3.25 10.03 -12.77
CA VAL A 477 -2.79 11.39 -13.06
C VAL A 477 -1.62 11.76 -12.17
N ARG A 478 -0.84 12.75 -12.58
CA ARG A 478 0.14 13.43 -11.74
C ARG A 478 -0.25 14.89 -11.60
N ILE A 479 -0.23 15.40 -10.37
CA ILE A 479 -0.38 16.82 -10.07
C ILE A 479 1.01 17.44 -10.16
N ILE A 480 1.23 18.34 -11.10
CA ILE A 480 2.57 18.82 -11.44
C ILE A 480 3.11 19.72 -10.33
N ARG A 481 4.31 19.40 -9.83
CA ARG A 481 4.99 20.18 -8.79
C ARG A 481 6.44 20.44 -9.12
N ASN A 482 6.98 21.51 -8.58
CA ASN A 482 8.41 21.81 -8.63
C ASN A 482 9.21 20.76 -7.86
N ARG A 483 10.38 20.38 -8.35
CA ARG A 483 11.20 19.31 -7.77
C ARG A 483 11.89 19.71 -6.46
N ASP A 484 12.22 20.99 -6.33
CA ASP A 484 13.00 21.52 -5.21
C ASP A 484 12.08 22.01 -4.10
N THR A 485 11.08 22.83 -4.42
CA THR A 485 10.14 23.39 -3.45
C THR A 485 8.97 22.48 -3.11
N LEU A 486 8.73 21.45 -3.91
CA LEU A 486 7.58 20.53 -3.87
C LEU A 486 6.21 21.23 -3.93
N GLN A 487 6.19 22.55 -4.17
CA GLN A 487 4.96 23.28 -4.43
C GLN A 487 4.47 22.98 -5.85
N HIS A 488 3.15 23.12 -6.04
CA HIS A 488 2.58 23.11 -7.38
C HIS A 488 3.27 24.17 -8.26
N ILE A 489 3.45 23.88 -9.56
CA ILE A 489 4.29 24.71 -10.45
C ILE A 489 3.81 26.16 -10.59
N ARG A 490 2.51 26.42 -10.42
CA ARG A 490 1.92 27.77 -10.47
C ARG A 490 1.38 28.23 -9.11
N LEU A 491 0.71 27.35 -8.39
CA LEU A 491 0.04 27.69 -7.13
C LEU A 491 0.99 27.56 -5.94
N GLN A 492 1.43 28.69 -5.40
CA GLN A 492 2.22 28.73 -4.18
C GLN A 492 1.38 28.27 -2.98
N GLY A 493 2.00 27.65 -1.98
CA GLY A 493 1.30 27.14 -0.80
C GLY A 493 0.51 25.85 -1.03
N LEU A 494 0.51 25.27 -2.23
CA LEU A 494 -0.04 23.94 -2.52
C LEU A 494 1.08 22.93 -2.69
N PHE A 495 1.08 21.87 -1.88
CA PHE A 495 2.07 20.80 -1.88
C PHE A 495 1.39 19.47 -2.28
N PRO A 496 1.37 19.12 -3.58
CA PRO A 496 0.88 17.80 -4.03
C PRO A 496 1.73 16.68 -3.43
N CYS A 497 1.11 15.75 -2.71
CA CYS A 497 1.82 14.79 -1.88
C CYS A 497 1.39 13.35 -2.14
N GLY A 498 2.36 12.47 -2.10
CA GLY A 498 2.17 11.04 -2.00
C GLY A 498 1.70 10.36 -3.28
N GLU A 499 0.97 9.26 -3.10
CA GLU A 499 0.53 8.40 -4.18
C GLU A 499 -0.55 9.07 -5.04
N GLY A 500 -1.47 9.81 -4.41
CA GLY A 500 -2.52 10.54 -5.13
C GLY A 500 -1.99 11.64 -6.05
N ALA A 501 -0.90 12.28 -5.68
CA ALA A 501 -0.23 13.26 -6.52
C ALA A 501 0.70 12.63 -7.60
N GLY A 502 0.88 11.29 -7.57
CA GLY A 502 1.68 10.57 -8.56
C GLY A 502 3.18 10.46 -8.23
N TYR A 503 3.58 10.68 -6.96
CA TYR A 503 4.99 10.70 -6.54
C TYR A 503 5.40 9.55 -5.64
N ALA A 504 4.47 8.72 -5.19
CA ALA A 504 4.73 7.53 -4.38
C ALA A 504 3.99 6.31 -4.93
N GLY A 505 4.29 5.12 -4.42
CA GLY A 505 3.68 3.86 -4.83
C GLY A 505 3.60 2.84 -3.69
N GLY A 506 3.42 3.29 -2.45
CA GLY A 506 3.27 2.44 -1.27
C GLY A 506 3.50 3.19 0.03
N ILE A 507 3.29 2.53 1.16
CA ILE A 507 3.26 3.12 2.51
C ILE A 507 4.54 3.93 2.81
N VAL A 508 5.71 3.31 2.69
CA VAL A 508 6.98 3.96 3.03
C VAL A 508 7.30 5.11 2.09
N SER A 509 7.12 4.93 0.79
CA SER A 509 7.40 6.01 -0.18
C SER A 509 6.43 7.18 -0.04
N ALA A 510 5.16 6.92 0.33
CA ALA A 510 4.19 7.97 0.64
C ALA A 510 4.55 8.70 1.93
N GLY A 511 4.98 7.97 2.97
CA GLY A 511 5.46 8.56 4.22
C GLY A 511 6.67 9.47 4.02
N ILE A 512 7.67 9.01 3.25
CA ILE A 512 8.85 9.82 2.89
C ILE A 512 8.45 11.09 2.13
N ASP A 513 7.53 10.98 1.17
CA ASP A 513 7.08 12.13 0.41
C ASP A 513 6.27 13.10 1.29
N GLY A 514 5.49 12.56 2.24
CA GLY A 514 4.79 13.34 3.27
C GLY A 514 5.75 14.15 4.14
N GLU A 515 6.82 13.53 4.68
CA GLU A 515 7.84 14.24 5.45
C GLU A 515 8.50 15.37 4.65
N ARG A 516 8.84 15.10 3.38
CA ARG A 516 9.45 16.10 2.50
C ARG A 516 8.52 17.27 2.21
N CYS A 517 7.24 16.99 1.91
CA CYS A 517 6.24 18.05 1.72
C CYS A 517 6.06 18.88 2.98
N ALA A 518 6.06 18.25 4.16
CA ALA A 518 5.96 18.94 5.43
C ALA A 518 7.16 19.86 5.72
N GLU A 519 8.39 19.42 5.40
CA GLU A 519 9.59 20.25 5.51
C GLU A 519 9.49 21.50 4.64
N MET A 520 9.06 21.34 3.39
CA MET A 520 8.89 22.47 2.47
C MET A 520 7.73 23.39 2.89
N ALA A 521 6.62 22.83 3.38
CA ALA A 521 5.50 23.60 3.88
C ALA A 521 5.87 24.38 5.14
N ALA A 522 6.62 23.80 6.07
CA ALA A 522 7.13 24.49 7.25
C ALA A 522 8.02 25.68 6.87
N SER A 523 9.00 25.47 5.98
CA SER A 523 9.87 26.54 5.48
C SER A 523 9.07 27.64 4.75
N TYR A 524 8.04 27.28 4.00
CA TYR A 524 7.16 28.23 3.33
C TYR A 524 6.39 29.10 4.34
N VAL A 525 5.79 28.47 5.37
CA VAL A 525 5.06 29.20 6.43
C VAL A 525 5.98 30.15 7.20
N GLU A 526 7.22 29.78 7.45
CA GLU A 526 8.21 30.65 8.07
C GLU A 526 8.51 31.87 7.20
N SER A 527 8.62 31.70 5.87
CA SER A 527 8.92 32.79 4.93
C SER A 527 7.80 33.80 4.76
N LEU A 528 6.55 33.46 5.07
CA LEU A 528 5.41 34.37 4.97
C LEU A 528 5.42 35.51 6.00
N ASN A 529 6.32 35.48 7.00
CA ASN A 529 6.42 36.50 8.05
C ASN A 529 7.67 37.37 7.94
N VAL A 530 8.40 37.27 6.85
CA VAL A 530 9.48 38.19 6.45
C VAL A 530 8.94 39.12 5.36
#